data_a399c9b2b8bf4715d1e8f2686e5d7607
#
_entry.id   a399c9b2b8bf4715d1e8f2686e5d7607
#
_cell.length_a   1.000
_cell.length_b   1.000
_cell.length_c   1.000
_cell.angle_alpha   90.00
_cell.angle_beta   90.00
_cell.angle_gamma   90.00
#
_symmetry.space_group_name_H-M   'P 1'
#
loop_
_entity.id
_entity.type
_entity.pdbx_description
1 polymer ?
#
loop_
_entity_poly.entity_id
_entity_poly.type
_entity_poly.pdbx_seq_one_letter_code
_entity_poly.pdbx_strand_id
1 'polypeptide(L)'
;MLMSSHIREVKHFHFCCGIGGAAKGFNKANPRVGSLEARFRCLGGVDVDPSAIRDFDRLVGVPGTVMDLFTREQYIAFHGKEPPADWREMGAADIRRAAGNERPNIVFISSPCKGGSGLLSEEKSKTPKYQALNELTLRCVWLMCEAW
;
A
#
# COMPACT_ATOMS: atom_id res chain seq x y z
N MET A 1 -30.59 9.61 -28.85
CA MET A 1 -30.98 9.16 -27.52
C MET A 1 -29.71 9.11 -26.68
N LEU A 2 -29.49 10.07 -25.78
CA LEU A 2 -28.33 10.10 -24.90
C LEU A 2 -28.51 8.98 -23.89
N MET A 3 -27.73 7.90 -24.01
CA MET A 3 -27.73 6.84 -22.98
C MET A 3 -27.23 7.47 -21.66
N SER A 4 -28.10 7.45 -20.65
CA SER A 4 -27.73 7.86 -19.30
C SER A 4 -26.55 7.01 -18.84
N SER A 5 -25.40 7.65 -18.55
CA SER A 5 -24.26 6.94 -17.98
C SER A 5 -24.52 6.66 -16.51
N HIS A 6 -24.38 5.40 -16.11
CA HIS A 6 -24.43 5.01 -14.70
C HIS A 6 -23.04 5.15 -14.09
N ILE A 7 -22.89 6.10 -13.17
CA ILE A 7 -21.62 6.32 -12.46
C ILE A 7 -21.53 5.32 -11.29
N ARG A 8 -20.39 4.61 -11.22
CA ARG A 8 -20.06 3.69 -10.12
C ARG A 8 -18.82 4.21 -9.38
N GLU A 9 -18.94 4.48 -8.09
CA GLU A 9 -17.78 4.74 -7.25
C GLU A 9 -16.99 3.46 -7.03
N VAL A 10 -15.67 3.54 -7.21
CA VAL A 10 -14.71 2.47 -6.96
C VAL A 10 -13.67 2.98 -5.96
N LYS A 11 -13.69 2.42 -4.77
CA LYS A 11 -12.78 2.80 -3.68
C LYS A 11 -11.47 2.04 -3.79
N HIS A 12 -10.35 2.70 -3.55
CA HIS A 12 -9.05 2.04 -3.56
C HIS A 12 -8.18 2.44 -2.37
N PHE A 13 -7.30 1.53 -1.97
CA PHE A 13 -6.34 1.69 -0.88
C PHE A 13 -4.97 1.18 -1.30
N HIS A 14 -3.89 1.77 -0.76
CA HIS A 14 -2.52 1.51 -1.21
C HIS A 14 -1.59 1.08 -0.08
N PHE A 15 -0.94 -0.08 -0.24
CA PHE A 15 0.18 -0.52 0.59
C PHE A 15 1.51 -0.13 -0.05
N CYS A 16 2.48 0.31 0.76
CA CYS A 16 3.77 0.84 0.30
C CYS A 16 3.56 1.93 -0.75
N CYS A 17 2.72 2.89 -0.41
CA CYS A 17 2.15 3.84 -1.37
C CYS A 17 3.14 4.87 -1.90
N GLY A 18 4.33 5.01 -1.28
CA GLY A 18 5.31 6.02 -1.65
C GLY A 18 4.70 7.41 -1.68
N ILE A 19 5.03 8.21 -2.67
CA ILE A 19 4.48 9.56 -2.88
C ILE A 19 3.07 9.57 -3.49
N GLY A 20 2.47 8.41 -3.77
CA GLY A 20 1.08 8.31 -4.23
C GLY A 20 0.86 8.41 -5.75
N GLY A 21 1.87 8.14 -6.56
CA GLY A 21 1.74 8.21 -8.03
C GLY A 21 0.63 7.30 -8.58
N ALA A 22 0.57 6.05 -8.11
CA ALA A 22 -0.49 5.11 -8.48
C ALA A 22 -1.88 5.61 -8.01
N ALA A 23 -1.99 6.07 -6.76
CA ALA A 23 -3.24 6.60 -6.20
C ALA A 23 -3.75 7.81 -6.99
N LYS A 24 -2.85 8.71 -7.37
CA LYS A 24 -3.18 9.86 -8.24
C LYS A 24 -3.64 9.42 -9.63
N GLY A 25 -2.99 8.39 -10.19
CA GLY A 25 -3.36 7.80 -11.47
C GLY A 25 -4.78 7.23 -11.43
N PHE A 26 -5.12 6.44 -10.40
CA PHE A 26 -6.48 5.94 -10.21
C PHE A 26 -7.50 7.07 -10.12
N ASN A 27 -7.26 8.09 -9.27
CA ASN A 27 -8.19 9.22 -9.08
C ASN A 27 -8.43 10.03 -10.36
N LYS A 28 -7.50 10.02 -11.32
CA LYS A 28 -7.65 10.69 -12.61
C LYS A 28 -8.33 9.85 -13.67
N ALA A 29 -8.41 8.54 -13.48
CA ALA A 29 -8.98 7.63 -14.46
C ALA A 29 -10.52 7.66 -14.41
N ASN A 30 -11.14 7.65 -15.60
CA ASN A 30 -12.58 7.60 -15.78
C ASN A 30 -12.93 6.51 -16.81
N PRO A 31 -12.63 5.24 -16.54
CA PRO A 31 -12.88 4.17 -17.50
C PRO A 31 -14.38 3.95 -17.69
N ARG A 32 -14.74 3.57 -18.93
CA ARG A 32 -16.12 3.27 -19.33
C ARG A 32 -16.21 1.88 -19.92
N VAL A 33 -17.29 1.18 -19.57
CA VAL A 33 -17.67 -0.10 -20.18
C VAL A 33 -19.17 -0.01 -20.50
N GLY A 34 -19.50 0.13 -21.78
CA GLY A 34 -20.86 0.40 -22.21
C GLY A 34 -21.41 1.69 -21.62
N SER A 35 -22.54 1.62 -20.92
CA SER A 35 -23.14 2.75 -20.20
C SER A 35 -22.58 2.98 -18.80
N LEU A 36 -21.69 2.12 -18.32
CA LEU A 36 -21.11 2.21 -16.98
C LEU A 36 -19.83 3.04 -17.00
N GLU A 37 -19.73 4.04 -16.11
CA GLU A 37 -18.54 4.86 -15.87
C GLU A 37 -18.03 4.64 -14.44
N ALA A 38 -16.76 4.31 -14.26
CA ALA A 38 -16.17 4.24 -12.93
C ALA A 38 -15.59 5.60 -12.53
N ARG A 39 -15.80 5.97 -11.26
CA ARG A 39 -15.15 7.09 -10.58
C ARG A 39 -14.37 6.55 -9.39
N PHE A 40 -13.07 6.77 -9.41
CA PHE A 40 -12.18 6.25 -8.36
C PHE A 40 -12.07 7.24 -7.21
N ARG A 41 -12.11 6.70 -5.98
CA ARG A 41 -11.87 7.46 -4.75
C ARG A 41 -10.82 6.75 -3.90
N CYS A 42 -9.71 7.42 -3.63
CA CYS A 42 -8.70 6.94 -2.71
C CYS A 42 -9.18 7.00 -1.27
N LEU A 43 -9.05 5.89 -0.53
CA LEU A 43 -9.32 5.82 0.90
C LEU A 43 -8.11 6.21 1.75
N GLY A 44 -6.90 6.13 1.16
CA GLY A 44 -5.64 6.39 1.83
C GLY A 44 -4.54 5.46 1.34
N GLY A 45 -3.40 5.54 2.00
CA GLY A 45 -2.27 4.67 1.78
C GLY A 45 -1.36 4.59 2.99
N VAL A 46 -0.53 3.56 3.05
CA VAL A 46 0.45 3.35 4.11
C VAL A 46 1.85 3.20 3.52
N ASP A 47 2.81 3.83 4.17
CA ASP A 47 4.24 3.72 3.85
C ASP A 47 5.07 3.95 5.11
N VAL A 48 6.28 3.41 5.16
CA VAL A 48 7.19 3.59 6.29
C VAL A 48 7.91 4.95 6.25
N ASP A 49 8.00 5.58 5.09
CA ASP A 49 8.71 6.85 4.91
C ASP A 49 7.80 8.06 5.19
N PRO A 50 8.05 8.82 6.29
CA PRO A 50 7.27 10.01 6.59
C PRO A 50 7.34 11.10 5.51
N SER A 51 8.44 11.17 4.75
CA SER A 51 8.59 12.15 3.67
C SER A 51 7.69 11.79 2.49
N ALA A 52 7.67 10.51 2.13
CA ALA A 52 6.78 10.01 1.09
C ALA A 52 5.31 10.23 1.45
N ILE A 53 4.93 10.01 2.72
CA ILE A 53 3.55 10.25 3.19
C ILE A 53 3.17 11.73 3.12
N ARG A 54 4.06 12.66 3.47
CA ARG A 54 3.77 14.11 3.30
C ARG A 54 3.51 14.48 1.85
N ASP A 55 4.25 13.88 0.92
CA ASP A 55 4.05 14.10 -0.51
C ASP A 55 2.79 13.38 -1.03
N PHE A 56 2.46 12.21 -0.49
CA PHE A 56 1.21 11.51 -0.75
C PHE A 56 0.00 12.39 -0.41
N ASP A 57 -0.02 12.97 0.79
CA ASP A 57 -1.11 13.85 1.25
C ASP A 57 -1.33 15.01 0.28
N ARG A 58 -0.25 15.65 -0.17
CA ARG A 58 -0.31 16.77 -1.12
C ARG A 58 -0.75 16.34 -2.52
N LEU A 59 -0.20 15.24 -3.02
CA LEU A 59 -0.42 14.77 -4.38
C LEU A 59 -1.79 14.15 -4.57
N VAL A 60 -2.22 13.32 -3.62
CA VAL A 60 -3.46 12.53 -3.71
C VAL A 60 -4.66 13.28 -3.14
N GLY A 61 -4.43 14.12 -2.12
CA GLY A 61 -5.47 14.92 -1.48
C GLY A 61 -6.28 14.17 -0.42
N VAL A 62 -5.77 13.02 0.04
CA VAL A 62 -6.31 12.28 1.18
C VAL A 62 -5.16 11.88 2.11
N PRO A 63 -5.40 11.68 3.42
CA PRO A 63 -4.35 11.33 4.36
C PRO A 63 -3.70 9.98 4.04
N GLY A 64 -2.37 9.95 3.98
CA GLY A 64 -1.57 8.76 4.12
C GLY A 64 -1.24 8.49 5.59
N THR A 65 -0.78 7.30 5.90
CA THR A 65 -0.39 6.91 7.26
C THR A 65 1.02 6.37 7.26
N VAL A 66 1.89 6.96 8.09
CA VAL A 66 3.23 6.40 8.34
C VAL A 66 3.07 5.11 9.11
N MET A 67 3.50 3.99 8.52
CA MET A 67 3.29 2.68 9.10
C MET A 67 4.39 1.71 8.67
N ASP A 68 5.07 1.10 9.64
CA ASP A 68 5.93 -0.04 9.38
C ASP A 68 5.09 -1.31 9.30
N LEU A 69 5.16 -2.01 8.19
CA LEU A 69 4.34 -3.20 7.91
C LEU A 69 5.06 -4.51 8.24
N PHE A 70 6.32 -4.44 8.67
CA PHE A 70 7.07 -5.63 9.05
C PHE A 70 6.44 -6.37 10.25
N THR A 71 6.59 -7.69 10.26
CA THR A 71 6.55 -8.43 11.52
C THR A 71 7.82 -8.14 12.33
N ARG A 72 7.83 -8.52 13.62
CA ARG A 72 9.03 -8.35 14.44
C ARG A 72 10.23 -9.10 13.85
N GLU A 73 10.03 -10.33 13.38
CA GLU A 73 11.07 -11.13 12.73
C GLU A 73 11.61 -10.45 11.47
N GLN A 74 10.73 -9.93 10.63
CA GLN A 74 11.10 -9.19 9.42
C GLN A 74 11.86 -7.91 9.77
N TYR A 75 11.44 -7.18 10.83
CA TYR A 75 12.14 -6.00 11.31
C TYR A 75 13.57 -6.34 11.72
N ILE A 76 13.77 -7.38 12.54
CA ILE A 76 15.09 -7.84 13.00
C ILE A 76 15.93 -8.28 11.80
N ALA A 77 15.38 -9.07 10.89
CA ALA A 77 16.09 -9.54 9.70
C ALA A 77 16.55 -8.39 8.79
N PHE A 78 15.72 -7.35 8.66
CA PHE A 78 16.02 -6.19 7.83
C PHE A 78 17.03 -5.23 8.48
N HIS A 79 16.85 -4.91 9.76
CA HIS A 79 17.65 -3.91 10.49
C HIS A 79 18.85 -4.49 11.23
N GLY A 80 18.90 -5.81 11.42
CA GLY A 80 19.96 -6.49 12.20
C GLY A 80 19.92 -6.21 13.70
N LYS A 81 18.80 -5.69 14.20
CA LYS A 81 18.61 -5.34 15.61
C LYS A 81 17.13 -5.38 16.01
N GLU A 82 16.88 -5.49 17.31
CA GLU A 82 15.54 -5.39 17.88
C GLU A 82 14.90 -4.01 17.59
N PRO A 83 13.57 -3.98 17.38
CA PRO A 83 12.87 -2.72 17.24
C PRO A 83 12.91 -1.88 18.53
N PRO A 84 12.71 -0.55 18.43
CA PRO A 84 12.57 0.32 19.58
C PRO A 84 11.43 -0.12 20.52
N ALA A 85 11.52 0.26 21.80
CA ALA A 85 10.55 -0.15 22.81
C ALA A 85 9.11 0.32 22.54
N ASP A 86 8.96 1.42 21.84
CA ASP A 86 7.67 1.98 21.40
C ASP A 86 7.16 1.43 20.06
N TRP A 87 7.97 0.64 19.38
CA TRP A 87 7.55 -0.02 18.15
C TRP A 87 6.61 -1.20 18.46
N ARG A 88 5.57 -1.33 17.66
CA ARG A 88 4.69 -2.48 17.70
C ARG A 88 4.37 -2.98 16.31
N GLU A 89 4.11 -4.25 16.23
CA GLU A 89 3.61 -4.85 15.00
C GLU A 89 2.21 -4.32 14.66
N MET A 90 2.03 -3.89 13.42
CA MET A 90 0.76 -3.40 12.92
C MET A 90 -0.12 -4.56 12.46
N GLY A 91 -1.42 -4.47 12.75
CA GLY A 91 -2.39 -5.48 12.40
C GLY A 91 -3.53 -4.96 11.51
N ALA A 92 -4.47 -5.84 11.23
CA ALA A 92 -5.63 -5.56 10.40
C ALA A 92 -6.45 -4.33 10.86
N ALA A 93 -6.59 -4.13 12.17
CA ALA A 93 -7.30 -2.97 12.72
C ALA A 93 -6.61 -1.65 12.39
N ASP A 94 -5.26 -1.63 12.32
CA ASP A 94 -4.50 -0.45 11.94
C ASP A 94 -4.71 -0.12 10.47
N ILE A 95 -4.74 -1.15 9.61
CA ILE A 95 -5.03 -1.00 8.18
C ILE A 95 -6.45 -0.46 7.97
N ARG A 96 -7.45 -1.01 8.67
CA ARG A 96 -8.82 -0.49 8.59
C ARG A 96 -8.90 0.98 8.98
N ARG A 97 -8.24 1.39 10.07
CA ARG A 97 -8.19 2.81 10.47
C ARG A 97 -7.52 3.69 9.42
N ALA A 98 -6.42 3.24 8.83
CA ALA A 98 -5.75 3.97 7.75
C ALA A 98 -6.62 4.14 6.50
N ALA A 99 -7.59 3.25 6.27
CA ALA A 99 -8.58 3.33 5.21
C ALA A 99 -9.88 4.08 5.64
N GLY A 100 -9.86 4.79 6.77
CA GLY A 100 -11.04 5.49 7.29
C GLY A 100 -12.19 4.56 7.71
N ASN A 101 -11.88 3.31 8.04
CA ASN A 101 -12.82 2.23 8.35
C ASN A 101 -13.76 1.88 7.20
N GLU A 102 -13.41 2.25 5.98
CA GLU A 102 -14.12 1.85 4.77
C GLU A 102 -13.46 0.62 4.12
N ARG A 103 -14.28 -0.18 3.43
CA ARG A 103 -13.78 -1.30 2.64
C ARG A 103 -13.46 -0.84 1.22
N PRO A 104 -12.22 -1.03 0.71
CA PRO A 104 -11.88 -0.76 -0.68
C PRO A 104 -12.47 -1.82 -1.62
N ASN A 105 -12.66 -1.44 -2.88
CA ASN A 105 -12.95 -2.36 -3.97
C ASN A 105 -11.65 -2.86 -4.61
N ILE A 106 -10.61 -2.04 -4.57
CA ILE A 106 -9.28 -2.33 -5.11
C ILE A 106 -8.24 -2.06 -4.03
N VAL A 107 -7.33 -3.00 -3.83
CA VAL A 107 -6.11 -2.81 -3.03
C VAL A 107 -4.91 -2.88 -3.96
N PHE A 108 -4.08 -1.85 -3.93
CA PHE A 108 -2.84 -1.79 -4.70
C PHE A 108 -1.65 -1.97 -3.76
N ILE A 109 -0.81 -2.96 -4.06
CA ILE A 109 0.37 -3.30 -3.25
C ILE A 109 1.60 -3.04 -4.12
N SER A 110 2.46 -2.11 -3.68
CA SER A 110 3.71 -1.72 -4.36
C SER A 110 4.92 -1.95 -3.46
N SER A 111 5.05 -3.17 -2.94
CA SER A 111 6.15 -3.53 -2.03
C SER A 111 7.52 -3.40 -2.70
N PRO A 112 8.59 -3.12 -1.92
CA PRO A 112 9.95 -3.06 -2.45
C PRO A 112 10.36 -4.39 -3.08
N CYS A 113 10.78 -4.37 -4.34
CA CYS A 113 11.11 -5.56 -5.13
C CYS A 113 12.62 -5.80 -5.32
N LYS A 114 13.49 -5.07 -4.63
CA LYS A 114 14.95 -5.13 -4.83
C LYS A 114 15.52 -6.54 -4.72
N GLY A 115 15.00 -7.35 -3.78
CA GLY A 115 15.49 -8.72 -3.56
C GLY A 115 15.11 -9.69 -4.69
N GLY A 116 14.04 -9.41 -5.44
CA GLY A 116 13.51 -10.27 -6.50
C GLY A 116 13.66 -9.74 -7.93
N SER A 117 14.17 -8.52 -8.09
CA SER A 117 14.13 -7.81 -9.39
C SER A 117 15.34 -8.06 -10.31
N GLY A 118 16.29 -8.90 -9.91
CA GLY A 118 17.53 -9.13 -10.67
C GLY A 118 18.53 -7.95 -10.66
N LEU A 119 18.22 -6.87 -9.93
CA LEU A 119 19.12 -5.70 -9.77
C LEU A 119 20.24 -5.93 -8.76
N LEU A 120 20.18 -7.03 -8.01
CA LEU A 120 21.19 -7.44 -7.04
C LEU A 120 21.86 -8.72 -7.49
N SER A 121 23.12 -8.93 -7.04
CA SER A 121 23.78 -10.22 -7.20
C SER A 121 22.98 -11.29 -6.43
N GLU A 122 23.05 -12.54 -6.90
CA GLU A 122 22.35 -13.67 -6.28
C GLU A 122 22.67 -13.82 -4.79
N GLU A 123 23.93 -13.63 -4.40
CA GLU A 123 24.38 -13.68 -3.01
C GLU A 123 23.71 -12.60 -2.15
N LYS A 124 23.65 -11.35 -2.65
CA LYS A 124 22.99 -10.25 -1.93
C LYS A 124 21.48 -10.46 -1.80
N SER A 125 20.83 -10.97 -2.85
CA SER A 125 19.38 -11.21 -2.84
C SER A 125 18.97 -12.25 -1.79
N LYS A 126 19.87 -13.19 -1.46
CA LYS A 126 19.64 -14.25 -0.46
C LYS A 126 19.90 -13.81 0.99
N THR A 127 20.36 -12.57 1.21
CA THR A 127 20.59 -12.09 2.58
C THR A 127 19.27 -11.88 3.35
N PRO A 128 19.26 -12.02 4.70
CA PRO A 128 18.05 -11.83 5.51
C PRO A 128 17.35 -10.51 5.24
N LYS A 129 18.12 -9.45 5.03
CA LYS A 129 17.61 -8.11 4.71
C LYS A 129 16.71 -8.10 3.47
N TYR A 130 17.17 -8.70 2.38
CA TYR A 130 16.41 -8.68 1.14
C TYR A 130 15.30 -9.73 1.11
N GLN A 131 15.48 -10.83 1.85
CA GLN A 131 14.41 -11.80 2.04
C GLN A 131 13.23 -11.20 2.84
N ALA A 132 13.50 -10.42 3.89
CA ALA A 132 12.48 -9.69 4.62
C ALA A 132 11.67 -8.73 3.70
N LEU A 133 12.34 -8.06 2.74
CA LEU A 133 11.64 -7.23 1.74
C LEU A 133 10.78 -8.04 0.77
N ASN A 134 11.21 -9.23 0.38
CA ASN A 134 10.41 -10.11 -0.48
C ASN A 134 9.17 -10.62 0.26
N GLU A 135 9.34 -11.02 1.52
CA GLU A 135 8.26 -11.47 2.40
C GLU A 135 7.26 -10.37 2.73
N LEU A 136 7.67 -9.10 2.67
CA LEU A 136 6.78 -7.96 2.89
C LEU A 136 5.59 -7.96 1.92
N THR A 137 5.76 -8.44 0.70
CA THR A 137 4.64 -8.59 -0.25
C THR A 137 3.56 -9.53 0.29
N LEU A 138 3.98 -10.69 0.79
CA LEU A 138 3.05 -11.66 1.40
C LEU A 138 2.42 -11.11 2.67
N ARG A 139 3.19 -10.38 3.47
CA ARG A 139 2.68 -9.69 4.66
C ARG A 139 1.59 -8.67 4.30
N CYS A 140 1.78 -7.88 3.25
CA CYS A 140 0.76 -6.93 2.77
C CYS A 140 -0.51 -7.66 2.29
N VAL A 141 -0.37 -8.76 1.57
CA VAL A 141 -1.52 -9.59 1.14
C VAL A 141 -2.26 -10.15 2.36
N TRP A 142 -1.53 -10.69 3.35
CA TRP A 142 -2.13 -11.18 4.58
C TRP A 142 -2.89 -10.09 5.34
N LEU A 143 -2.27 -8.92 5.55
CA LEU A 143 -2.92 -7.77 6.20
C LEU A 143 -4.18 -7.33 5.46
N MET A 144 -4.16 -7.33 4.13
CA MET A 144 -5.33 -7.02 3.30
C MET A 144 -6.46 -8.02 3.56
N CYS A 145 -6.17 -9.33 3.54
CA CYS A 145 -7.16 -10.38 3.75
C CYS A 145 -7.75 -10.35 5.17
N GLU A 146 -6.94 -10.01 6.17
CA GLU A 146 -7.42 -9.88 7.56
C GLU A 146 -8.20 -8.56 7.80
N ALA A 147 -7.92 -7.54 7.00
CA ALA A 147 -8.60 -6.26 7.14
C ALA A 147 -10.00 -6.28 6.51
N TRP A 148 -10.18 -6.96 5.37
CA TRP A 148 -11.40 -6.93 4.55
C TRP A 148 -11.83 -8.27 3.99
#